data_f09db8407153d088b0cb06748ae97618
#
_entry.id   f09db8407153d088b0cb06748ae97618
#
_cell.length_a   1.000
_cell.length_b   1.000
_cell.length_c   1.000
_cell.angle_alpha   90.00
_cell.angle_beta   90.00
_cell.angle_gamma   90.00
#
_symmetry.space_group_name_H-M   'P 1'
#
loop_
_entity.id
_entity.type
_entity.pdbx_description
1 polymer ?
#
loop_
_entity_poly.entity_id
_entity_poly.type
_entity_poly.pdbx_seq_one_letter_code
_entity_poly.pdbx_strand_id
1 'polypeptide(L)'
;AALMQRLRALMFRAYMRADVAYFDEDGHSSGTLTSSLAENTLKVNSFVGVSMGAIAQSLSTLIIGSIISLIYGWKLALVVMACVPFTLSAGFVRLKLVVQKDVKVRQVHLATSHMACESASAIRTVAALTREEDCLKRYDAALKEASKVAKRAALWGNIFYAFSQSTAYFVIALGFWYGYRLVMRMEYTSSQFFTIFTAIVFGSIQAGNVFNFVPDISNASNAGTSMFASVSYTHLRAHE
;
A
#
# COMPACT_ATOMS: atom_id res chain seq x y z
N ALA A 1 20.13 -2.89 -4.75
CA ALA A 1 20.98 -1.95 -5.51
C ALA A 1 21.19 -2.41 -6.96
N ALA A 2 21.64 -3.64 -7.21
CA ALA A 2 21.95 -4.14 -8.57
C ALA A 2 20.72 -4.15 -9.51
N LEU A 3 19.54 -4.60 -9.03
CA LEU A 3 18.30 -4.59 -9.83
C LEU A 3 17.92 -3.17 -10.27
N MET A 4 17.93 -2.22 -9.34
CA MET A 4 17.58 -0.83 -9.62
C MET A 4 18.53 -0.19 -10.65
N GLN A 5 19.82 -0.44 -10.52
CA GLN A 5 20.82 0.04 -11.46
C GLN A 5 20.61 -0.56 -12.87
N ARG A 6 20.31 -1.85 -12.94
CA ARG A 6 20.06 -2.54 -14.21
C ARG A 6 18.76 -2.03 -14.88
N LEU A 7 17.69 -1.85 -14.11
CA LEU A 7 16.43 -1.30 -14.63
C LEU A 7 16.62 0.13 -15.15
N ARG A 8 17.32 0.99 -14.41
CA ARG A 8 17.62 2.36 -14.86
C ARG A 8 18.41 2.36 -16.16
N ALA A 9 19.43 1.51 -16.27
CA ALA A 9 20.24 1.42 -17.48
C ALA A 9 19.42 0.95 -18.69
N LEU A 10 18.51 -0.02 -18.51
CA LEU A 10 17.63 -0.51 -19.57
C LEU A 10 16.63 0.56 -20.01
N MET A 11 15.97 1.23 -19.08
CA MET A 11 15.03 2.32 -19.40
C MET A 11 15.74 3.49 -20.09
N PHE A 12 16.89 3.90 -19.57
CA PHE A 12 17.67 4.99 -20.17
C PHE A 12 18.08 4.64 -21.61
N ARG A 13 18.50 3.39 -21.87
CA ARG A 13 18.76 2.93 -23.24
C ARG A 13 17.53 2.99 -24.12
N ALA A 14 16.36 2.63 -23.61
CA ALA A 14 15.11 2.72 -24.36
C ALA A 14 14.79 4.16 -24.72
N TYR A 15 14.88 5.10 -23.77
CA TYR A 15 14.67 6.52 -24.05
C TYR A 15 15.64 7.08 -25.08
N MET A 16 16.93 6.71 -25.04
CA MET A 16 17.91 7.15 -26.01
C MET A 16 17.71 6.57 -27.41
N ARG A 17 16.87 5.57 -27.59
CA ARG A 17 16.47 4.96 -28.86
C ARG A 17 15.07 5.38 -29.32
N ALA A 18 14.34 6.12 -28.47
CA ALA A 18 13.03 6.62 -28.83
C ALA A 18 13.14 7.71 -29.92
N ASP A 19 12.16 7.76 -30.80
CA ASP A 19 12.04 8.75 -31.86
C ASP A 19 11.69 10.14 -31.29
N VAL A 20 11.98 11.20 -32.01
CA VAL A 20 11.68 12.58 -31.63
C VAL A 20 10.17 12.75 -31.38
N ALA A 21 9.32 12.12 -32.21
CA ALA A 21 7.87 12.15 -32.04
C ALA A 21 7.39 11.66 -30.67
N TYR A 22 8.12 10.75 -30.01
CA TYR A 22 7.82 10.28 -28.67
C TYR A 22 7.98 11.38 -27.60
N PHE A 23 8.93 12.30 -27.81
CA PHE A 23 9.18 13.41 -26.88
C PHE A 23 8.23 14.60 -27.10
N ASP A 24 7.58 14.67 -28.27
CA ASP A 24 6.59 15.70 -28.60
C ASP A 24 5.19 15.36 -28.06
N GLU A 25 4.97 14.13 -27.61
CA GLU A 25 3.71 13.70 -27.02
C GLU A 25 3.50 14.28 -25.62
N ASP A 26 2.27 14.75 -25.34
CA ASP A 26 1.93 15.32 -24.05
C ASP A 26 2.22 14.32 -22.90
N GLY A 27 3.08 14.72 -21.98
CA GLY A 27 3.50 13.90 -20.85
C GLY A 27 4.88 13.22 -20.98
N HIS A 28 5.51 13.25 -22.17
CA HIS A 28 6.84 12.67 -22.41
C HIS A 28 7.98 13.69 -22.40
N SER A 29 7.79 14.83 -21.71
CA SER A 29 8.88 15.80 -21.57
C SER A 29 10.10 15.17 -20.88
N SER A 30 11.29 15.66 -21.18
CA SER A 30 12.56 15.16 -20.62
C SER A 30 12.56 15.13 -19.08
N GLY A 31 11.93 16.11 -18.44
CA GLY A 31 11.77 16.18 -16.99
C GLY A 31 10.86 15.09 -16.44
N THR A 32 9.71 14.84 -17.11
CA THR A 32 8.76 13.78 -16.71
C THR A 32 9.40 12.40 -16.88
N LEU A 33 10.09 12.14 -17.97
CA LEU A 33 10.76 10.87 -18.23
C LEU A 33 11.90 10.61 -17.23
N THR A 34 12.67 11.64 -16.88
CA THR A 34 13.74 11.50 -15.89
C THR A 34 13.17 11.24 -14.49
N SER A 35 12.08 11.91 -14.10
CA SER A 35 11.41 11.65 -12.84
C SER A 35 10.78 10.26 -12.79
N SER A 36 10.14 9.81 -13.88
CA SER A 36 9.57 8.47 -14.00
C SER A 36 10.63 7.37 -13.93
N LEU A 37 11.81 7.60 -14.51
CA LEU A 37 12.95 6.71 -14.41
C LEU A 37 13.39 6.50 -12.96
N ALA A 38 13.43 7.56 -12.17
CA ALA A 38 13.80 7.48 -10.76
C ALA A 38 12.69 6.81 -9.93
N GLU A 39 11.44 7.25 -10.09
CA GLU A 39 10.31 6.82 -9.28
C GLU A 39 9.87 5.39 -9.58
N ASN A 40 9.71 5.02 -10.86
CA ASN A 40 9.24 3.69 -11.23
C ASN A 40 10.24 2.59 -10.85
N THR A 41 11.53 2.83 -11.05
CA THR A 41 12.56 1.87 -10.62
C THR A 41 12.61 1.71 -9.11
N LEU A 42 12.35 2.77 -8.34
CA LEU A 42 12.27 2.71 -6.88
C LEU A 42 11.07 1.89 -6.42
N LYS A 43 9.88 2.09 -7.03
CA LYS A 43 8.66 1.33 -6.70
C LYS A 43 8.85 -0.18 -6.95
N VAL A 44 9.42 -0.56 -8.08
CA VAL A 44 9.70 -1.97 -8.39
C VAL A 44 10.73 -2.55 -7.42
N ASN A 45 11.80 -1.82 -7.10
CA ASN A 45 12.82 -2.28 -6.16
C ASN A 45 12.28 -2.44 -4.73
N SER A 46 11.41 -1.54 -4.28
CA SER A 46 10.76 -1.63 -2.97
C SER A 46 9.89 -2.88 -2.87
N PHE A 47 9.12 -3.18 -3.90
CA PHE A 47 8.29 -4.38 -3.94
C PHE A 47 9.13 -5.66 -3.87
N VAL A 48 10.14 -5.80 -4.72
CA VAL A 48 10.98 -7.01 -4.78
C VAL A 48 11.80 -7.20 -3.50
N GLY A 49 12.31 -6.11 -2.91
CA GLY A 49 13.16 -6.20 -1.72
C GLY A 49 12.37 -6.44 -0.42
N VAL A 50 11.46 -5.54 -0.10
CA VAL A 50 10.80 -5.51 1.21
C VAL A 50 9.46 -6.25 1.18
N SER A 51 8.59 -5.91 0.23
CA SER A 51 7.21 -6.39 0.24
C SER A 51 7.14 -7.89 -0.07
N MET A 52 7.91 -8.38 -1.03
CA MET A 52 7.95 -9.81 -1.38
C MET A 52 8.51 -10.67 -0.24
N GLY A 53 9.55 -10.18 0.45
CA GLY A 53 10.10 -10.83 1.63
C GLY A 53 9.10 -10.92 2.78
N ALA A 54 8.39 -9.83 3.06
CA ALA A 54 7.36 -9.79 4.10
C ALA A 54 6.17 -10.71 3.80
N ILE A 55 5.75 -10.80 2.53
CA ILE A 55 4.68 -11.72 2.09
C ILE A 55 5.13 -13.16 2.29
N ALA A 56 6.33 -13.51 1.82
CA ALA A 56 6.87 -14.87 1.99
C ALA A 56 7.01 -15.24 3.47
N GLN A 57 7.50 -14.33 4.31
CA GLN A 57 7.59 -14.51 5.76
C GLN A 57 6.21 -14.78 6.37
N SER A 58 5.21 -13.97 6.03
CA SER A 58 3.86 -14.10 6.59
C SER A 58 3.19 -15.41 6.19
N LEU A 59 3.33 -15.83 4.93
CA LEU A 59 2.83 -17.12 4.46
C LEU A 59 3.52 -18.29 5.17
N SER A 60 4.85 -18.25 5.29
CA SER A 60 5.62 -19.29 6.00
C SER A 60 5.21 -19.38 7.46
N THR A 61 5.06 -18.24 8.15
CA THR A 61 4.63 -18.21 9.56
C THR A 61 3.24 -18.80 9.74
N LEU A 62 2.30 -18.48 8.83
CA LEU A 62 0.94 -19.02 8.89
C LEU A 62 0.94 -20.55 8.68
N ILE A 63 1.66 -21.04 7.68
CA ILE A 63 1.71 -22.47 7.35
C ILE A 63 2.37 -23.25 8.49
N ILE A 64 3.57 -22.83 8.90
CA ILE A 64 4.34 -23.52 9.95
C ILE A 64 3.59 -23.43 11.28
N GLY A 65 3.05 -22.26 11.63
CA GLY A 65 2.26 -22.08 12.85
C GLY A 65 1.01 -22.97 12.87
N SER A 66 0.33 -23.12 11.74
CA SER A 66 -0.84 -24.01 11.62
C SER A 66 -0.44 -25.48 11.79
N ILE A 67 0.65 -25.95 11.19
CA ILE A 67 1.15 -27.31 11.31
C ILE A 67 1.53 -27.61 12.76
N ILE A 68 2.33 -26.75 13.39
CA ILE A 68 2.73 -26.92 14.80
C ILE A 68 1.49 -27.01 15.69
N SER A 69 0.54 -26.10 15.51
CA SER A 69 -0.65 -26.05 16.35
C SER A 69 -1.55 -27.27 16.20
N LEU A 70 -1.67 -27.85 15.00
CA LEU A 70 -2.43 -29.09 14.77
C LEU A 70 -1.76 -30.30 15.44
N ILE A 71 -0.43 -30.36 15.44
CA ILE A 71 0.32 -31.45 16.08
C ILE A 71 0.16 -31.41 17.61
N TYR A 72 0.27 -30.21 18.20
CA TYR A 72 0.23 -30.05 19.66
C TYR A 72 -1.19 -30.08 20.24
N GLY A 73 -2.22 -29.68 19.45
CA GLY A 73 -3.60 -29.70 19.96
C GLY A 73 -4.64 -29.26 18.93
N TRP A 74 -5.15 -30.22 18.22
CA TRP A 74 -6.08 -30.00 17.10
C TRP A 74 -7.39 -29.28 17.48
N LYS A 75 -7.92 -29.48 18.70
CA LYS A 75 -9.18 -28.85 19.14
C LYS A 75 -9.06 -27.32 19.24
N LEU A 76 -8.01 -26.85 19.94
CA LEU A 76 -7.76 -25.43 20.08
C LEU A 76 -7.34 -24.82 18.72
N ALA A 77 -6.50 -25.52 17.99
CA ALA A 77 -6.04 -25.11 16.66
C ALA A 77 -7.22 -24.86 15.72
N LEU A 78 -8.19 -25.77 15.62
CA LEU A 78 -9.35 -25.60 14.74
C LEU A 78 -10.21 -24.37 15.12
N VAL A 79 -10.45 -24.12 16.40
CA VAL A 79 -11.23 -22.96 16.83
C VAL A 79 -10.55 -21.66 16.45
N VAL A 80 -9.24 -21.54 16.68
CA VAL A 80 -8.49 -20.31 16.33
C VAL A 80 -8.29 -20.19 14.83
N MET A 81 -8.06 -21.31 14.12
CA MET A 81 -8.00 -21.32 12.65
C MET A 81 -9.33 -20.90 12.00
N ALA A 82 -10.48 -21.23 12.59
CA ALA A 82 -11.77 -20.76 12.11
C ALA A 82 -11.91 -19.22 12.21
N CYS A 83 -11.13 -18.57 13.06
CA CYS A 83 -11.06 -17.11 13.14
C CYS A 83 -10.14 -16.47 12.10
N VAL A 84 -9.23 -17.24 11.46
CA VAL A 84 -8.30 -16.72 10.44
C VAL A 84 -9.03 -16.10 9.26
N PRO A 85 -10.03 -16.71 8.63
CA PRO A 85 -10.75 -16.09 7.53
C PRO A 85 -11.47 -14.80 7.96
N PHE A 86 -11.89 -14.70 9.21
CA PHE A 86 -12.50 -13.48 9.74
C PHE A 86 -11.48 -12.35 9.88
N THR A 87 -10.28 -12.62 10.38
CA THR A 87 -9.19 -11.62 10.45
C THR A 87 -8.71 -11.21 9.06
N LEU A 88 -8.64 -12.14 8.11
CA LEU A 88 -8.30 -11.83 6.72
C LEU A 88 -9.36 -10.96 6.05
N SER A 89 -10.65 -11.24 6.26
CA SER A 89 -11.72 -10.40 5.72
C SER A 89 -11.69 -8.97 6.29
N ALA A 90 -11.42 -8.83 7.58
CA ALA A 90 -11.22 -7.52 8.21
C ALA A 90 -10.01 -6.75 7.61
N GLY A 91 -8.92 -7.46 7.32
CA GLY A 91 -7.74 -6.90 6.62
C GLY A 91 -8.07 -6.43 5.20
N PHE A 92 -8.85 -7.20 4.44
CA PHE A 92 -9.27 -6.84 3.10
C PHE A 92 -10.20 -5.60 3.08
N VAL A 93 -11.17 -5.53 3.98
CA VAL A 93 -12.04 -4.35 4.15
C VAL A 93 -11.22 -3.12 4.48
N ARG A 94 -10.28 -3.24 5.42
CA ARG A 94 -9.32 -2.18 5.78
C ARG A 94 -8.55 -1.67 4.57
N LEU A 95 -7.98 -2.56 3.76
CA LEU A 95 -7.24 -2.20 2.56
C LEU A 95 -8.11 -1.37 1.60
N LYS A 96 -9.31 -1.86 1.29
CA LYS A 96 -10.23 -1.18 0.37
C LYS A 96 -10.54 0.25 0.84
N LEU A 97 -10.77 0.42 2.13
CA LEU A 97 -11.06 1.72 2.73
C LEU A 97 -9.85 2.66 2.70
N VAL A 98 -8.65 2.16 2.99
CA VAL A 98 -7.40 2.96 2.93
C VAL A 98 -7.13 3.44 1.52
N VAL A 99 -7.20 2.54 0.52
CA VAL A 99 -6.95 2.90 -0.89
C VAL A 99 -7.98 3.92 -1.39
N GLN A 100 -9.27 3.74 -1.09
CA GLN A 100 -10.29 4.71 -1.49
C GLN A 100 -10.09 6.08 -0.86
N LYS A 101 -9.69 6.12 0.42
CA LYS A 101 -9.36 7.35 1.13
C LYS A 101 -8.19 8.08 0.48
N ASP A 102 -7.11 7.36 0.18
CA ASP A 102 -5.88 7.94 -0.36
C ASP A 102 -6.12 8.52 -1.77
N VAL A 103 -6.87 7.83 -2.62
CA VAL A 103 -7.26 8.34 -3.95
C VAL A 103 -8.06 9.64 -3.82
N LYS A 104 -9.05 9.69 -2.92
CA LYS A 104 -9.91 10.87 -2.73
C LYS A 104 -9.13 12.07 -2.18
N VAL A 105 -8.28 11.84 -1.21
CA VAL A 105 -7.41 12.89 -0.63
C VAL A 105 -6.42 13.40 -1.68
N ARG A 106 -5.80 12.51 -2.45
CA ARG A 106 -4.85 12.87 -3.51
C ARG A 106 -5.48 13.75 -4.58
N GLN A 107 -6.70 13.42 -5.05
CA GLN A 107 -7.40 14.23 -6.06
C GLN A 107 -7.61 15.68 -5.60
N VAL A 108 -8.02 15.86 -4.34
CA VAL A 108 -8.26 17.20 -3.80
C VAL A 108 -6.95 17.99 -3.63
N HIS A 109 -5.87 17.32 -3.21
CA HIS A 109 -4.55 17.95 -3.12
C HIS A 109 -3.98 18.33 -4.49
N LEU A 110 -4.20 17.53 -5.54
CA LEU A 110 -3.78 17.86 -6.89
C LEU A 110 -4.44 19.14 -7.39
N ALA A 111 -5.73 19.32 -7.18
CA ALA A 111 -6.46 20.53 -7.59
C ALA A 111 -5.91 21.78 -6.88
N THR A 112 -5.62 21.67 -5.58
CA THR A 112 -5.05 22.78 -4.79
C THR A 112 -3.63 23.10 -5.22
N SER A 113 -2.81 22.08 -5.51
CA SER A 113 -1.43 22.25 -6.01
C SER A 113 -1.39 22.92 -7.38
N HIS A 114 -2.32 22.55 -8.27
CA HIS A 114 -2.42 23.18 -9.60
C HIS A 114 -2.67 24.68 -9.49
N MET A 115 -3.61 25.11 -8.63
CA MET A 115 -3.90 26.52 -8.37
C MET A 115 -2.67 27.27 -7.82
N ALA A 116 -1.91 26.67 -6.92
CA ALA A 116 -0.68 27.24 -6.40
C ALA A 116 0.39 27.42 -7.49
N CYS A 117 0.60 26.40 -8.31
CA CYS A 117 1.55 26.45 -9.45
C CYS A 117 1.15 27.51 -10.47
N GLU A 118 -0.12 27.60 -10.81
CA GLU A 118 -0.65 28.62 -11.74
C GLU A 118 -0.39 30.03 -11.24
N SER A 119 -0.72 30.29 -9.96
CA SER A 119 -0.48 31.58 -9.31
C SER A 119 1.01 31.94 -9.24
N ALA A 120 1.86 30.96 -8.95
CA ALA A 120 3.31 31.15 -8.89
C ALA A 120 3.92 31.38 -10.30
N SER A 121 3.44 30.69 -11.32
CA SER A 121 3.90 30.87 -12.69
C SER A 121 3.54 32.25 -13.25
N ALA A 122 2.39 32.79 -12.85
CA ALA A 122 1.91 34.11 -13.25
C ALA A 122 2.24 35.24 -12.24
N ILE A 123 3.24 35.02 -11.35
CA ILE A 123 3.50 35.92 -10.21
C ILE A 123 3.72 37.38 -10.63
N ARG A 124 4.38 37.63 -11.77
CA ARG A 124 4.60 38.97 -12.30
C ARG A 124 3.29 39.68 -12.64
N THR A 125 2.32 38.97 -13.22
CA THR A 125 0.99 39.47 -13.56
C THR A 125 0.18 39.70 -12.31
N VAL A 126 0.23 38.81 -11.32
CA VAL A 126 -0.45 38.97 -10.03
C VAL A 126 0.05 40.18 -9.30
N ALA A 127 1.38 40.39 -9.24
CA ALA A 127 2.00 41.54 -8.60
C ALA A 127 1.70 42.84 -9.35
N ALA A 128 1.73 42.86 -10.70
CA ALA A 128 1.41 44.01 -11.50
C ALA A 128 -0.05 44.48 -11.32
N LEU A 129 -0.97 43.55 -11.01
CA LEU A 129 -2.38 43.85 -10.75
C LEU A 129 -2.71 44.04 -9.26
N THR A 130 -1.70 43.98 -8.36
CA THR A 130 -1.88 44.06 -6.89
C THR A 130 -2.96 43.12 -6.35
N ARG A 131 -3.01 41.87 -6.91
CA ARG A 131 -4.04 40.88 -6.58
C ARG A 131 -3.53 39.71 -5.73
N GLU A 132 -2.45 39.91 -4.98
CA GLU A 132 -1.83 38.88 -4.13
C GLU A 132 -2.80 38.37 -3.06
N GLU A 133 -3.53 39.28 -2.41
CA GLU A 133 -4.53 38.90 -1.40
C GLU A 133 -5.70 38.11 -1.97
N ASP A 134 -6.15 38.41 -3.18
CA ASP A 134 -7.23 37.65 -3.83
C ASP A 134 -6.79 36.23 -4.17
N CYS A 135 -5.57 36.04 -4.69
CA CYS A 135 -4.99 34.75 -4.93
C CYS A 135 -4.86 33.95 -3.64
N LEU A 136 -4.39 34.58 -2.57
CA LEU A 136 -4.25 33.93 -1.26
C LEU A 136 -5.62 33.53 -0.70
N LYS A 137 -6.63 34.38 -0.75
CA LYS A 137 -8.00 34.07 -0.29
C LYS A 137 -8.62 32.91 -1.05
N ARG A 138 -8.42 32.83 -2.38
CA ARG A 138 -8.89 31.72 -3.21
C ARG A 138 -8.18 30.42 -2.84
N TYR A 139 -6.86 30.47 -2.67
CA TYR A 139 -6.08 29.31 -2.25
C TYR A 139 -6.50 28.81 -0.87
N ASP A 140 -6.66 29.71 0.10
CA ASP A 140 -7.14 29.36 1.45
C ASP A 140 -8.54 28.77 1.45
N ALA A 141 -9.45 29.26 0.60
CA ALA A 141 -10.79 28.69 0.46
C ALA A 141 -10.72 27.27 -0.10
N ALA A 142 -9.92 27.04 -1.14
CA ALA A 142 -9.71 25.73 -1.72
C ALA A 142 -9.04 24.77 -0.72
N LEU A 143 -8.07 25.25 0.06
CA LEU A 143 -7.38 24.47 1.08
C LEU A 143 -8.32 24.09 2.25
N LYS A 144 -9.21 25.00 2.67
CA LYS A 144 -10.23 24.71 3.70
C LYS A 144 -11.19 23.64 3.24
N GLU A 145 -11.64 23.69 1.99
CA GLU A 145 -12.52 22.66 1.43
C GLU A 145 -11.79 21.30 1.32
N ALA A 146 -10.56 21.31 0.82
CA ALA A 146 -9.68 20.14 0.80
C ALA A 146 -9.50 19.51 2.19
N SER A 147 -9.25 20.36 3.20
CA SER A 147 -9.07 19.94 4.58
C SER A 147 -10.33 19.31 5.18
N LYS A 148 -11.53 19.84 4.87
CA LYS A 148 -12.81 19.25 5.33
C LYS A 148 -13.02 17.85 4.75
N VAL A 149 -12.77 17.69 3.44
CA VAL A 149 -12.89 16.38 2.77
C VAL A 149 -11.88 15.40 3.36
N ALA A 150 -10.62 15.82 3.51
CA ALA A 150 -9.56 14.99 4.09
C ALA A 150 -9.87 14.59 5.55
N LYS A 151 -10.32 15.52 6.39
CA LYS A 151 -10.71 15.25 7.79
C LYS A 151 -11.85 14.24 7.87
N ARG A 152 -12.92 14.42 7.07
CA ARG A 152 -14.06 13.48 7.05
C ARG A 152 -13.64 12.09 6.59
N ALA A 153 -12.84 12.02 5.53
CA ALA A 153 -12.30 10.75 5.04
C ALA A 153 -11.38 10.07 6.07
N ALA A 154 -10.56 10.87 6.79
CA ALA A 154 -9.69 10.37 7.85
C ALA A 154 -10.47 9.84 9.05
N LEU A 155 -11.50 10.54 9.50
CA LEU A 155 -12.34 10.11 10.64
C LEU A 155 -12.99 8.76 10.34
N TRP A 156 -13.71 8.65 9.24
CA TRP A 156 -14.37 7.39 8.87
C TRP A 156 -13.35 6.26 8.64
N GLY A 157 -12.27 6.54 7.91
CA GLY A 157 -11.22 5.56 7.68
C GLY A 157 -10.58 5.07 8.98
N ASN A 158 -10.34 5.96 9.94
CA ASN A 158 -9.73 5.59 11.22
C ASN A 158 -10.69 4.84 12.15
N ILE A 159 -11.99 5.14 12.13
CA ILE A 159 -13.00 4.37 12.89
C ILE A 159 -13.06 2.92 12.38
N PHE A 160 -13.15 2.73 11.07
CA PHE A 160 -13.15 1.38 10.50
C PHE A 160 -11.82 0.65 10.70
N TYR A 161 -10.70 1.38 10.66
CA TYR A 161 -9.39 0.84 10.98
C TYR A 161 -9.33 0.34 12.43
N ALA A 162 -9.77 1.16 13.39
CA ALA A 162 -9.81 0.79 14.79
C ALA A 162 -10.71 -0.43 15.05
N PHE A 163 -11.88 -0.49 14.40
CA PHE A 163 -12.77 -1.63 14.49
C PHE A 163 -12.11 -2.92 13.92
N SER A 164 -11.48 -2.83 12.76
CA SER A 164 -10.74 -3.94 12.17
C SER A 164 -9.60 -4.42 13.08
N GLN A 165 -8.88 -3.49 13.69
CA GLN A 165 -7.79 -3.81 14.62
C GLN A 165 -8.31 -4.45 15.92
N SER A 166 -9.45 -4.01 16.43
CA SER A 166 -10.09 -4.60 17.60
C SER A 166 -10.47 -6.06 17.39
N THR A 167 -10.78 -6.46 16.17
CA THR A 167 -11.08 -7.85 15.80
C THR A 167 -9.98 -8.82 16.22
N ALA A 168 -8.71 -8.43 16.06
CA ALA A 168 -7.56 -9.26 16.46
C ALA A 168 -7.57 -9.54 17.98
N TYR A 169 -7.93 -8.53 18.79
CA TYR A 169 -8.01 -8.69 20.24
C TYR A 169 -9.19 -9.58 20.64
N PHE A 170 -10.30 -9.55 19.91
CA PHE A 170 -11.41 -10.49 20.15
C PHE A 170 -11.00 -11.93 19.86
N VAL A 171 -10.23 -12.18 18.82
CA VAL A 171 -9.69 -13.52 18.53
C VAL A 171 -8.74 -13.99 19.63
N ILE A 172 -7.90 -13.09 20.14
CA ILE A 172 -7.03 -13.35 21.29
C ILE A 172 -7.85 -13.72 22.53
N ALA A 173 -8.87 -12.92 22.87
CA ALA A 173 -9.73 -13.17 24.02
C ALA A 173 -10.48 -14.50 23.89
N LEU A 174 -11.00 -14.82 22.72
CA LEU A 174 -11.68 -16.08 22.45
C LEU A 174 -10.73 -17.28 22.58
N GLY A 175 -9.51 -17.14 22.06
CA GLY A 175 -8.47 -18.17 22.18
C GLY A 175 -8.07 -18.45 23.63
N PHE A 176 -7.93 -17.38 24.46
CA PHE A 176 -7.69 -17.53 25.90
C PHE A 176 -8.87 -18.16 26.62
N TRP A 177 -10.09 -17.72 26.35
CA TRP A 177 -11.28 -18.25 26.99
C TRP A 177 -11.46 -19.74 26.70
N TYR A 178 -11.34 -20.13 25.45
CA TYR A 178 -11.50 -21.54 25.05
C TYR A 178 -10.32 -22.40 25.52
N GLY A 179 -9.11 -21.87 25.37
CA GLY A 179 -7.89 -22.58 25.82
C GLY A 179 -7.86 -22.79 27.34
N TYR A 180 -8.23 -21.80 28.14
CA TYR A 180 -8.40 -21.97 29.59
C TYR A 180 -9.36 -23.10 29.93
N ARG A 181 -10.50 -23.18 29.23
CA ARG A 181 -11.47 -24.24 29.42
C ARG A 181 -10.89 -25.64 29.16
N LEU A 182 -10.05 -25.76 28.13
CA LEU A 182 -9.40 -27.03 27.81
C LEU A 182 -8.33 -27.42 28.83
N VAL A 183 -7.57 -26.47 29.33
CA VAL A 183 -6.59 -26.69 30.42
C VAL A 183 -7.28 -27.10 31.72
N MET A 184 -8.39 -26.46 32.09
CA MET A 184 -9.18 -26.81 33.27
C MET A 184 -9.80 -28.21 33.19
N ARG A 185 -10.06 -28.70 31.97
CA ARG A 185 -10.52 -30.09 31.73
C ARG A 185 -9.40 -31.12 31.70
N MET A 186 -8.16 -30.68 32.01
CA MET A 186 -6.97 -31.52 31.94
C MET A 186 -6.72 -32.19 30.57
N GLU A 187 -7.30 -31.61 29.48
CA GLU A 187 -7.08 -32.11 28.13
C GLU A 187 -5.75 -31.63 27.54
N TYR A 188 -5.27 -30.47 27.97
CA TYR A 188 -4.01 -29.90 27.56
C TYR A 188 -3.19 -29.37 28.75
N THR A 189 -1.87 -29.50 28.62
CA THR A 189 -0.92 -28.87 29.55
C THR A 189 -0.82 -27.37 29.24
N SER A 190 -0.56 -26.54 30.25
CA SER A 190 -0.36 -25.09 30.08
C SER A 190 0.69 -24.78 29.02
N SER A 191 1.78 -25.57 28.93
CA SER A 191 2.81 -25.40 27.91
C SER A 191 2.26 -25.61 26.48
N GLN A 192 1.46 -26.66 26.27
CA GLN A 192 0.82 -26.94 24.98
C GLN A 192 -0.13 -25.81 24.59
N PHE A 193 -0.94 -25.32 25.54
CA PHE A 193 -1.83 -24.19 25.32
C PHE A 193 -1.06 -22.95 24.81
N PHE A 194 0.00 -22.55 25.52
CA PHE A 194 0.77 -21.37 25.12
C PHE A 194 1.47 -21.56 23.78
N THR A 195 1.97 -22.75 23.47
CA THR A 195 2.59 -23.04 22.18
C THR A 195 1.61 -22.90 21.03
N ILE A 196 0.43 -23.51 21.13
CA ILE A 196 -0.63 -23.45 20.11
C ILE A 196 -1.13 -22.01 19.96
N PHE A 197 -1.42 -21.37 21.07
CA PHE A 197 -1.94 -20.01 21.09
C PHE A 197 -0.96 -19.04 20.43
N THR A 198 0.30 -19.08 20.81
CA THR A 198 1.35 -18.21 20.26
C THR A 198 1.52 -18.44 18.75
N ALA A 199 1.60 -19.71 18.32
CA ALA A 199 1.83 -20.04 16.94
C ALA A 199 0.69 -19.55 16.01
N ILE A 200 -0.58 -19.78 16.41
CA ILE A 200 -1.72 -19.39 15.57
C ILE A 200 -2.03 -17.90 15.65
N VAL A 201 -2.02 -17.33 16.84
CA VAL A 201 -2.38 -15.91 17.02
C VAL A 201 -1.35 -15.02 16.32
N PHE A 202 -0.06 -15.25 16.55
CA PHE A 202 0.98 -14.49 15.87
C PHE A 202 0.97 -14.76 14.36
N GLY A 203 0.74 -15.99 13.93
CA GLY A 203 0.57 -16.32 12.52
C GLY A 203 -0.60 -15.57 11.87
N SER A 204 -1.74 -15.48 12.55
CA SER A 204 -2.92 -14.76 12.07
C SER A 204 -2.70 -13.25 11.98
N ILE A 205 -2.03 -12.66 12.96
CA ILE A 205 -1.67 -11.23 12.95
C ILE A 205 -0.72 -10.94 11.78
N GLN A 206 0.29 -11.78 11.57
CA GLN A 206 1.21 -11.63 10.44
C GLN A 206 0.51 -11.78 9.09
N ALA A 207 -0.40 -12.73 8.96
CA ALA A 207 -1.22 -12.89 7.75
C ALA A 207 -2.08 -11.64 7.46
N GLY A 208 -2.64 -11.02 8.50
CA GLY A 208 -3.36 -9.74 8.36
C GLY A 208 -2.46 -8.59 7.89
N ASN A 209 -1.19 -8.59 8.27
CA ASN A 209 -0.23 -7.56 7.86
C ASN A 209 0.14 -7.62 6.38
N VAL A 210 -0.04 -8.76 5.70
CA VAL A 210 0.19 -8.88 4.24
C VAL A 210 -0.61 -7.84 3.46
N PHE A 211 -1.81 -7.51 3.91
CA PHE A 211 -2.64 -6.51 3.24
C PHE A 211 -2.05 -5.09 3.25
N ASN A 212 -1.10 -4.79 4.12
CA ASN A 212 -0.39 -3.51 4.12
C ASN A 212 0.53 -3.35 2.90
N PHE A 213 0.96 -4.46 2.30
CA PHE A 213 1.84 -4.46 1.13
C PHE A 213 1.09 -4.49 -0.22
N VAL A 214 -0.24 -4.60 -0.21
CA VAL A 214 -1.04 -4.60 -1.45
C VAL A 214 -0.92 -3.29 -2.24
N PRO A 215 -0.90 -2.10 -1.62
CA PRO A 215 -0.62 -0.85 -2.33
C PRO A 215 0.75 -0.87 -3.03
N ASP A 216 1.77 -1.46 -2.40
CA ASP A 216 3.11 -1.58 -2.99
C ASP A 216 3.10 -2.50 -4.22
N ILE A 217 2.33 -3.60 -4.17
CA ILE A 217 2.13 -4.51 -5.31
C ILE A 217 1.48 -3.75 -6.47
N SER A 218 0.42 -3.00 -6.20
CA SER A 218 -0.28 -2.21 -7.21
C SER A 218 0.63 -1.13 -7.82
N ASN A 219 1.36 -0.41 -6.98
CA ASN A 219 2.29 0.62 -7.41
C ASN A 219 3.44 0.03 -8.27
N ALA A 220 3.98 -1.12 -7.86
CA ALA A 220 5.02 -1.81 -8.61
C ALA A 220 4.50 -2.36 -9.93
N SER A 221 3.28 -2.90 -9.96
CA SER A 221 2.62 -3.38 -11.19
C SER A 221 2.41 -2.23 -12.18
N ASN A 222 1.87 -1.10 -11.72
CA ASN A 222 1.67 0.08 -12.55
C ASN A 222 3.01 0.65 -13.07
N ALA A 223 4.02 0.72 -12.20
CA ALA A 223 5.36 1.13 -12.59
C ALA A 223 5.95 0.17 -13.63
N GLY A 224 5.82 -1.14 -13.42
CA GLY A 224 6.25 -2.17 -14.36
C GLY A 224 5.57 -2.02 -15.72
N THR A 225 4.25 -1.86 -15.76
CA THR A 225 3.49 -1.66 -17.00
C THR A 225 3.94 -0.40 -17.74
N SER A 226 4.15 0.71 -17.03
CA SER A 226 4.67 1.95 -17.61
C SER A 226 6.08 1.77 -18.19
N MET A 227 6.94 1.04 -17.47
CA MET A 227 8.31 0.74 -17.94
C MET A 227 8.29 -0.16 -19.19
N PHE A 228 7.44 -1.20 -19.20
CA PHE A 228 7.29 -2.08 -20.36
C PHE A 228 6.70 -1.36 -21.57
N ALA A 229 5.71 -0.48 -21.38
CA ALA A 229 5.15 0.33 -22.45
C ALA A 229 6.23 1.19 -23.13
N SER A 230 7.09 1.86 -22.34
CA SER A 230 8.19 2.68 -22.86
C SER A 230 9.24 1.86 -23.62
N VAL A 231 9.54 0.64 -23.16
CA VAL A 231 10.51 -0.25 -23.82
C VAL A 231 9.90 -0.91 -25.06
N SER A 232 8.62 -1.32 -25.00
CA SER A 232 7.93 -1.97 -26.12
C SER A 232 7.71 -1.03 -27.29
N TYR A 233 7.49 0.26 -27.04
CA TYR A 233 7.38 1.28 -28.09
C TYR A 233 8.63 1.31 -28.99
N THR A 234 9.82 1.20 -28.39
CA THR A 234 11.08 1.18 -29.15
C THR A 234 11.29 -0.13 -29.90
N HIS A 235 10.71 -1.24 -29.45
CA HIS A 235 10.86 -2.55 -30.10
C HIS A 235 9.91 -2.75 -31.27
N LEU A 236 8.69 -2.27 -31.19
CA LEU A 236 7.69 -2.42 -32.28
C LEU A 236 8.08 -1.62 -33.50
N ARG A 237 8.71 -0.46 -33.32
CA ARG A 237 9.14 0.40 -34.45
C ARG A 237 10.50 0.04 -35.03
N ALA A 238 11.29 -0.78 -34.37
CA ALA A 238 12.54 -1.29 -34.92
C ALA A 238 12.32 -2.41 -35.96
N HIS A 239 11.08 -2.85 -36.17
CA HIS A 239 10.65 -3.87 -37.12
C HIS A 239 9.83 -3.30 -38.30
N GLU A 240 9.52 -1.99 -38.31
CA GLU A 240 9.05 -1.22 -39.48
C GLU A 240 10.21 -0.51 -40.20
#